data_64dcae2aaa1f35d2f6e1f334b4a0c364
#
_entry.id   64dcae2aaa1f35d2f6e1f334b4a0c364
#
_cell.length_a   1.000
_cell.length_b   1.000
_cell.length_c   1.000
_cell.angle_alpha   90.00
_cell.angle_beta   90.00
_cell.angle_gamma   90.00
#
_symmetry.space_group_name_H-M   'P 1'
#
loop_
_entity.id
_entity.type
_entity.pdbx_description
1 polymer ?
#
loop_
_entity_poly.entity_id
_entity_poly.type
_entity_poly.pdbx_seq_one_letter_code
_entity_poly.pdbx_strand_id
1 'polypeptide(L)'
;MSDIDKIKKLRQSTGAGFKDCNAALEEANGDLEKAVEVLRVKGISKASKKMSREANEGVVALSGDTTKSSIIEVNCETDFVAKNEDFINFVKELSEINNSSNSDLEKIKSTKMKNNKTVDDNLVAIIAKIGEKITIGRTKTI
;
A
#
# COMPACT_ATOMS: atom_id res chain seq x y z
N MET A 1 -21.83 11.47 17.00
CA MET A 1 -21.38 11.17 15.61
C MET A 1 -22.27 10.07 15.07
N SER A 2 -22.87 10.30 13.91
CA SER A 2 -23.70 9.27 13.25
C SER A 2 -22.85 8.14 12.68
N ASP A 3 -23.47 6.99 12.41
CA ASP A 3 -22.78 5.85 11.78
C ASP A 3 -22.24 6.21 10.40
N ILE A 4 -22.99 7.03 9.66
CA ILE A 4 -22.56 7.53 8.34
C ILE A 4 -21.28 8.37 8.48
N ASP A 5 -21.19 9.23 9.49
CA ASP A 5 -20.01 10.05 9.73
C ASP A 5 -18.80 9.18 10.11
N LYS A 6 -19.02 8.15 10.91
CA LYS A 6 -17.98 7.16 11.25
C LYS A 6 -17.49 6.42 10.01
N ILE A 7 -18.41 6.00 9.14
CA ILE A 7 -18.07 5.34 7.88
C ILE A 7 -17.24 6.26 6.99
N LYS A 8 -17.63 7.53 6.86
CA LYS A 8 -16.86 8.52 6.09
C LYS A 8 -15.43 8.68 6.62
N LYS A 9 -15.26 8.78 7.94
CA LYS A 9 -13.95 8.86 8.59
C LYS A 9 -13.11 7.62 8.31
N LEU A 10 -13.70 6.43 8.43
CA LEU A 10 -13.01 5.17 8.13
C LEU A 10 -12.56 5.09 6.67
N ARG A 11 -13.41 5.50 5.74
CA ARG A 11 -13.05 5.53 4.32
C ARG A 11 -11.90 6.48 4.04
N GLN A 12 -11.91 7.67 4.66
CA GLN A 12 -10.84 8.64 4.50
C GLN A 12 -9.51 8.14 5.05
N SER A 13 -9.53 7.46 6.20
CA SER A 13 -8.31 7.00 6.86
C SER A 13 -7.77 5.67 6.34
N THR A 14 -8.62 4.80 5.79
CA THR A 14 -8.23 3.44 5.39
C THR A 14 -8.30 3.19 3.89
N GLY A 15 -9.06 3.99 3.14
CA GLY A 15 -9.33 3.75 1.73
C GLY A 15 -10.27 2.58 1.45
N ALA A 16 -10.80 1.92 2.48
CA ALA A 16 -11.72 0.80 2.33
C ALA A 16 -13.09 1.25 1.78
N GLY A 17 -13.81 0.35 1.12
CA GLY A 17 -15.13 0.62 0.57
C GLY A 17 -16.20 0.75 1.65
N PHE A 18 -17.36 1.30 1.28
CA PHE A 18 -18.48 1.52 2.19
C PHE A 18 -18.91 0.24 2.94
N LYS A 19 -19.08 -0.85 2.21
CA LYS A 19 -19.49 -2.14 2.80
C LYS A 19 -18.50 -2.63 3.85
N ASP A 20 -17.21 -2.56 3.54
CA ASP A 20 -16.16 -3.02 4.46
C ASP A 20 -16.09 -2.13 5.70
N CYS A 21 -16.24 -0.82 5.54
CA CYS A 21 -16.26 0.11 6.67
C CYS A 21 -17.48 -0.12 7.56
N ASN A 22 -18.65 -0.33 6.97
CA ASN A 22 -19.87 -0.62 7.73
C ASN A 22 -19.76 -1.92 8.52
N ALA A 23 -19.32 -2.99 7.87
CA ALA A 23 -19.10 -4.28 8.52
C ALA A 23 -18.07 -4.20 9.65
N ALA A 24 -16.98 -3.46 9.43
CA ALA A 24 -15.96 -3.26 10.46
C ALA A 24 -16.49 -2.48 11.68
N LEU A 25 -17.33 -1.47 11.45
CA LEU A 25 -17.97 -0.72 12.54
C LEU A 25 -18.93 -1.59 13.35
N GLU A 26 -19.71 -2.42 12.68
CA GLU A 26 -20.61 -3.38 13.34
C GLU A 26 -19.83 -4.36 14.21
N GLU A 27 -18.77 -4.94 13.66
CA GLU A 27 -17.87 -5.87 14.38
C GLU A 27 -17.17 -5.19 15.57
N ALA A 28 -16.85 -3.92 15.43
CA ALA A 28 -16.21 -3.10 16.47
C ALA A 28 -17.20 -2.41 17.42
N ASN A 29 -18.49 -2.71 17.32
CA ASN A 29 -19.56 -2.08 18.13
C ASN A 29 -19.50 -0.54 18.09
N GLY A 30 -19.21 0.03 16.92
CA GLY A 30 -19.16 1.47 16.71
C GLY A 30 -17.87 2.15 17.15
N ASP A 31 -16.87 1.42 17.63
CA ASP A 31 -15.56 1.94 18.01
C ASP A 31 -14.68 2.12 16.77
N LEU A 32 -14.30 3.38 16.48
CA LEU A 32 -13.53 3.72 15.29
C LEU A 32 -12.13 3.10 15.27
N GLU A 33 -11.42 3.09 16.40
CA GLU A 33 -10.06 2.54 16.48
C GLU A 33 -10.07 1.04 16.24
N LYS A 34 -11.02 0.34 16.85
CA LYS A 34 -11.21 -1.09 16.63
C LYS A 34 -11.62 -1.40 15.20
N ALA A 35 -12.48 -0.57 14.60
CA ALA A 35 -12.87 -0.73 13.21
C ALA A 35 -11.68 -0.57 12.25
N VAL A 36 -10.78 0.36 12.51
CA VAL A 36 -9.52 0.50 11.75
C VAL A 36 -8.69 -0.78 11.83
N GLU A 37 -8.56 -1.36 13.02
CA GLU A 37 -7.81 -2.61 13.21
C GLU A 37 -8.49 -3.79 12.49
N VAL A 38 -9.81 -3.89 12.55
CA VAL A 38 -10.58 -4.92 11.81
C VAL A 38 -10.31 -4.79 10.30
N LEU A 39 -10.33 -3.58 9.77
CA LEU A 39 -10.03 -3.33 8.36
C LEU A 39 -8.60 -3.67 8.00
N ARG A 40 -7.65 -3.38 8.89
CA ARG A 40 -6.24 -3.75 8.68
C ARG A 40 -6.07 -5.26 8.57
N VAL A 41 -6.65 -6.02 9.48
CA VAL A 41 -6.58 -7.49 9.47
C VAL A 41 -7.25 -8.07 8.23
N LYS A 42 -8.40 -7.55 7.83
CA LYS A 42 -9.08 -7.97 6.59
C LYS A 42 -8.23 -7.65 5.35
N GLY A 43 -7.55 -6.51 5.34
CA GLY A 43 -6.62 -6.14 4.26
C GLY A 43 -5.46 -7.12 4.14
N ILE A 44 -4.86 -7.52 5.25
CA ILE A 44 -3.81 -8.55 5.28
C ILE A 44 -4.32 -9.86 4.69
N SER A 45 -5.52 -10.30 5.07
CA SER A 45 -6.14 -11.51 4.54
C SER A 45 -6.37 -11.43 3.03
N LYS A 46 -6.88 -10.31 2.54
CA LYS A 46 -7.09 -10.08 1.10
C LYS A 46 -5.77 -10.09 0.33
N ALA A 47 -4.75 -9.43 0.86
CA ALA A 47 -3.41 -9.41 0.24
C ALA A 47 -2.81 -10.81 0.18
N SER A 48 -2.90 -11.58 1.26
CA SER A 48 -2.39 -12.96 1.31
C SER A 48 -3.01 -13.86 0.25
N LYS A 49 -4.31 -13.72 0.01
CA LYS A 49 -5.03 -14.51 -1.01
C LYS A 49 -4.54 -14.21 -2.43
N LYS A 50 -3.98 -13.03 -2.67
CA LYS A 50 -3.52 -12.61 -3.99
C LYS A 50 -2.06 -12.94 -4.28
N MET A 51 -1.30 -13.39 -3.29
CA MET A 51 0.15 -13.64 -3.43
C MET A 51 0.51 -14.77 -4.41
N SER A 52 -0.42 -15.67 -4.71
CA SER A 52 -0.23 -16.74 -5.70
C SER A 52 -0.44 -16.30 -7.16
N ARG A 53 -0.94 -15.10 -7.39
CA ARG A 53 -1.18 -14.57 -8.73
C ARG A 53 0.12 -14.13 -9.40
N GLU A 54 0.12 -14.08 -10.74
CA GLU A 54 1.23 -13.53 -11.50
C GLU A 54 1.11 -12.00 -11.61
N ALA A 55 2.23 -11.32 -11.45
CA ALA A 55 2.33 -9.86 -11.56
C ALA A 55 3.46 -9.52 -12.54
N ASN A 56 3.13 -9.48 -13.83
CA ASN A 56 4.07 -9.29 -14.93
C ASN A 56 4.10 -7.86 -15.49
N GLU A 57 3.21 -7.01 -15.05
CA GLU A 57 3.19 -5.58 -15.36
C GLU A 57 3.81 -4.79 -14.21
N GLY A 58 3.98 -3.50 -14.38
CA GLY A 58 4.48 -2.66 -13.29
C GLY A 58 5.09 -1.35 -13.77
N VAL A 59 5.79 -0.71 -12.82
CA VAL A 59 6.49 0.56 -13.03
C VAL A 59 7.90 0.43 -12.50
N VAL A 60 8.83 1.01 -13.23
CA VAL A 60 10.21 1.21 -12.79
C VAL A 60 10.40 2.68 -12.46
N ALA A 61 10.91 2.99 -11.29
CA ALA A 61 11.14 4.35 -10.85
C ALA A 61 12.60 4.58 -10.46
N LEU A 62 13.07 5.78 -10.75
CA LEU A 62 14.42 6.23 -10.45
C LEU A 62 14.37 7.33 -9.40
N SER A 63 15.35 7.35 -8.52
CA SER A 63 15.54 8.43 -7.54
C SER A 63 17.02 8.68 -7.32
N GLY A 64 17.35 9.89 -6.87
CA GLY A 64 18.71 10.26 -6.53
C GLY A 64 19.27 11.38 -7.39
N ASP A 65 20.59 11.50 -7.38
CA ASP A 65 21.34 12.55 -8.08
C ASP A 65 22.63 11.99 -8.70
N THR A 66 23.56 12.87 -9.06
CA THR A 66 24.86 12.49 -9.66
C THR A 66 25.79 11.74 -8.72
N THR A 67 25.57 11.83 -7.40
CA THR A 67 26.43 11.18 -6.39
C THR A 67 25.88 9.83 -5.94
N LYS A 68 24.56 9.67 -6.00
CA LYS A 68 23.87 8.43 -5.61
C LYS A 68 22.53 8.34 -6.31
N SER A 69 22.30 7.26 -7.00
CA SER A 69 21.00 7.00 -7.63
C SER A 69 20.56 5.56 -7.43
N SER A 70 19.28 5.34 -7.53
CA SER A 70 18.69 4.03 -7.35
C SER A 70 17.54 3.79 -8.31
N ILE A 71 17.25 2.51 -8.51
CA ILE A 71 16.17 2.05 -9.37
C ILE A 71 15.36 1.01 -8.60
N ILE A 72 14.04 1.07 -8.72
CA ILE A 72 13.13 0.11 -8.12
C ILE A 72 12.06 -0.30 -9.12
N GLU A 73 11.77 -1.59 -9.13
CA GLU A 73 10.68 -2.19 -9.91
C GLU A 73 9.55 -2.56 -8.95
N VAL A 74 8.34 -2.10 -9.24
CA VAL A 74 7.14 -2.48 -8.49
C VAL A 74 6.16 -3.11 -9.46
N ASN A 75 5.80 -4.36 -9.23
CA ASN A 75 4.99 -5.17 -10.14
C ASN A 75 3.52 -5.18 -9.73
N CYS A 76 2.65 -5.26 -10.73
CA CYS A 76 1.21 -5.43 -10.60
C CYS A 76 0.70 -6.40 -11.68
N GLU A 77 -0.60 -6.73 -11.64
CA GLU A 77 -1.15 -7.74 -12.57
C GLU A 77 -1.46 -7.15 -13.94
N THR A 78 -1.96 -5.90 -14.01
CA THR A 78 -2.43 -5.29 -15.26
C THR A 78 -1.77 -3.94 -15.54
N ASP A 79 -1.75 -3.55 -16.82
CA ASP A 79 -1.28 -2.24 -17.26
C ASP A 79 -2.22 -1.10 -16.80
N PHE A 80 -3.49 -1.40 -16.52
CA PHE A 80 -4.42 -0.43 -15.94
C PHE A 80 -3.92 0.06 -14.57
N VAL A 81 -3.48 -0.86 -13.72
CA VAL A 81 -2.92 -0.53 -12.40
C VAL A 81 -1.57 0.18 -12.55
N ALA A 82 -0.74 -0.24 -13.50
CA ALA A 82 0.54 0.44 -13.77
C ALA A 82 0.37 1.91 -14.13
N LYS A 83 -0.80 2.30 -14.65
CA LYS A 83 -1.15 3.68 -15.00
C LYS A 83 -2.01 4.37 -13.93
N ASN A 84 -2.40 3.65 -12.88
CA ASN A 84 -3.24 4.19 -11.80
C ASN A 84 -2.47 5.22 -10.97
N GLU A 85 -3.10 6.35 -10.67
CA GLU A 85 -2.46 7.45 -9.95
C GLU A 85 -2.00 7.05 -8.53
N ASP A 86 -2.84 6.32 -7.79
CA ASP A 86 -2.49 5.86 -6.44
C ASP A 86 -1.29 4.91 -6.46
N PHE A 87 -1.25 4.00 -7.43
CA PHE A 87 -0.12 3.09 -7.63
C PHE A 87 1.15 3.85 -7.99
N ILE A 88 1.08 4.79 -8.94
CA ILE A 88 2.23 5.60 -9.35
C ILE A 88 2.78 6.44 -8.20
N ASN A 89 1.91 7.06 -7.40
CA ASN A 89 2.32 7.84 -6.23
C ASN A 89 2.99 6.98 -5.18
N PHE A 90 2.48 5.79 -4.96
CA PHE A 90 3.10 4.79 -4.08
C PHE A 90 4.50 4.42 -4.56
N VAL A 91 4.66 4.14 -5.85
CA VAL A 91 5.97 3.79 -6.45
C VAL A 91 6.95 4.94 -6.37
N LYS A 92 6.51 6.18 -6.59
CA LYS A 92 7.36 7.38 -6.44
C LYS A 92 7.92 7.51 -5.03
N GLU A 93 7.08 7.38 -4.02
CA GLU A 93 7.52 7.45 -2.63
C GLU A 93 8.45 6.28 -2.28
N LEU A 94 8.16 5.08 -2.77
CA LEU A 94 9.05 3.93 -2.64
C LEU A 94 10.41 4.17 -3.26
N SER A 95 10.49 4.85 -4.41
CA SER A 95 11.77 5.13 -5.06
C SER A 95 12.67 6.01 -4.21
N GLU A 96 12.11 7.00 -3.52
CA GLU A 96 12.85 7.85 -2.59
C GLU A 96 13.36 7.06 -1.39
N ILE A 97 12.52 6.21 -0.83
CA ILE A 97 12.87 5.33 0.29
C ILE A 97 13.95 4.33 -0.14
N ASN A 98 13.82 3.75 -1.33
CA ASN A 98 14.82 2.84 -1.89
C ASN A 98 16.19 3.50 -1.97
N ASN A 99 16.26 4.73 -2.44
CA ASN A 99 17.51 5.47 -2.54
C ASN A 99 18.15 5.71 -1.15
N SER A 100 17.35 6.12 -0.16
CA SER A 100 17.85 6.36 1.20
C SER A 100 18.20 5.07 1.95
N SER A 101 17.62 3.94 1.57
CA SER A 101 17.84 2.62 2.20
C SER A 101 18.88 1.77 1.48
N ASN A 102 19.57 2.30 0.47
CA ASN A 102 20.58 1.57 -0.32
C ASN A 102 20.07 0.25 -0.90
N SER A 103 18.81 0.21 -1.32
CA SER A 103 18.13 -0.96 -1.87
C SER A 103 18.07 -2.17 -0.94
N ASP A 104 18.17 -1.95 0.36
CA ASP A 104 17.96 -2.97 1.38
C ASP A 104 16.44 -3.19 1.56
N LEU A 105 15.94 -4.32 1.09
CA LEU A 105 14.51 -4.61 1.06
C LEU A 105 13.87 -4.61 2.46
N GLU A 106 14.54 -5.16 3.46
CA GLU A 106 14.03 -5.18 4.84
C GLU A 106 13.92 -3.76 5.42
N LYS A 107 14.89 -2.92 5.15
CA LYS A 107 14.83 -1.49 5.54
C LYS A 107 13.72 -0.76 4.82
N ILE A 108 13.56 -0.99 3.52
CA ILE A 108 12.48 -0.39 2.72
C ILE A 108 11.13 -0.74 3.35
N LYS A 109 10.88 -2.01 3.61
CA LYS A 109 9.61 -2.50 4.15
C LYS A 109 9.27 -1.92 5.51
N SER A 110 10.26 -1.72 6.36
CA SER A 110 10.08 -1.21 7.73
C SER A 110 10.10 0.31 7.83
N THR A 111 10.45 1.02 6.76
CA THR A 111 10.48 2.48 6.74
C THR A 111 9.07 3.05 6.73
N LYS A 112 8.84 4.10 7.53
CA LYS A 112 7.57 4.80 7.54
C LYS A 112 7.45 5.72 6.32
N MET A 113 6.31 5.68 5.67
CA MET A 113 5.92 6.58 4.60
C MET A 113 5.34 7.88 5.18
N LYS A 114 5.01 8.84 4.31
CA LYS A 114 4.47 10.16 4.72
C LYS A 114 3.23 10.09 5.59
N ASN A 115 2.44 9.02 5.47
CA ASN A 115 1.24 8.78 6.28
C ASN A 115 1.53 8.14 7.66
N ASN A 116 2.79 8.07 8.09
CA ASN A 116 3.24 7.45 9.34
C ASN A 116 3.03 5.93 9.46
N LYS A 117 2.67 5.26 8.37
CA LYS A 117 2.57 3.80 8.30
C LYS A 117 3.77 3.25 7.54
N THR A 118 4.19 2.04 7.85
CA THR A 118 5.31 1.39 7.16
C THR A 118 5.00 1.11 5.69
N VAL A 119 6.05 0.89 4.90
CA VAL A 119 5.88 0.44 3.51
C VAL A 119 5.07 -0.85 3.44
N ASP A 120 5.33 -1.82 4.33
CA ASP A 120 4.56 -3.06 4.37
C ASP A 120 3.08 -2.82 4.63
N ASP A 121 2.73 -1.96 5.59
CA ASP A 121 1.33 -1.63 5.87
C ASP A 121 0.67 -0.93 4.69
N ASN A 122 1.38 -0.02 4.03
CA ASN A 122 0.89 0.66 2.84
C ASN A 122 0.72 -0.29 1.65
N LEU A 123 1.64 -1.26 1.49
CA LEU A 123 1.56 -2.28 0.44
C LEU A 123 0.30 -3.14 0.62
N VAL A 124 0.04 -3.61 1.83
CA VAL A 124 -1.18 -4.36 2.15
C VAL A 124 -2.43 -3.53 1.86
N ALA A 125 -2.43 -2.26 2.25
CA ALA A 125 -3.56 -1.36 2.04
C ALA A 125 -3.84 -1.11 0.55
N ILE A 126 -2.81 -0.88 -0.26
CA ILE A 126 -2.98 -0.64 -1.70
C ILE A 126 -3.41 -1.90 -2.45
N ILE A 127 -2.91 -3.07 -2.07
CA ILE A 127 -3.37 -4.35 -2.62
C ILE A 127 -4.86 -4.54 -2.34
N ALA A 128 -5.30 -4.29 -1.11
CA ALA A 128 -6.71 -4.41 -0.72
C ALA A 128 -7.59 -3.41 -1.46
N LYS A 129 -7.13 -2.17 -1.65
CA LYS A 129 -7.86 -1.10 -2.33
C LYS A 129 -8.00 -1.36 -3.83
N ILE A 130 -6.92 -1.72 -4.50
CA ILE A 130 -6.87 -1.92 -5.94
C ILE A 130 -7.40 -3.30 -6.34
N GLY A 131 -7.19 -4.32 -5.50
CA GLY A 131 -7.66 -5.67 -5.75
C GLY A 131 -6.73 -6.53 -6.62
N GLU A 132 -5.48 -6.11 -6.81
CA GLU A 132 -4.47 -6.87 -7.55
C GLU A 132 -3.27 -7.17 -6.68
N LYS A 133 -2.54 -8.24 -7.04
CA LYS A 133 -1.22 -8.50 -6.45
C LYS A 133 -0.27 -7.36 -6.82
N ILE A 134 0.40 -6.82 -5.82
CA ILE A 134 1.45 -5.81 -5.98
C ILE A 134 2.67 -6.29 -5.20
N THR A 135 3.83 -6.30 -5.82
CA THR A 135 5.08 -6.70 -5.19
C THR A 135 6.19 -5.71 -5.50
N ILE A 136 7.11 -5.56 -4.57
CA ILE A 136 8.38 -4.90 -4.83
C ILE A 136 9.28 -5.92 -5.52
N GLY A 137 9.67 -5.62 -6.75
CA GLY A 137 10.53 -6.49 -7.55
C GLY A 137 12.01 -6.21 -7.30
N ARG A 138 12.73 -5.98 -8.38
CA ARG A 138 14.18 -5.74 -8.33
C ARG A 138 14.49 -4.33 -7.87
N THR A 139 15.55 -4.20 -7.06
CA THR A 139 16.05 -2.92 -6.56
C THR A 139 17.57 -2.85 -6.72
N LYS A 140 18.08 -1.67 -7.02
CA LYS A 140 19.52 -1.43 -7.08
C LYS A 140 19.86 0.02 -6.77
N THR A 141 20.94 0.22 -6.00
CA THR A 141 21.55 1.52 -5.72
C THR A 141 22.95 1.54 -6.29
N ILE A 142 23.29 2.63 -6.92
CA ILE A 142 24.61 2.87 -7.52
C ILE A 142 25.28 4.05 -6.85
#